data_5e0fef42b673093bf06394225fad1020
#
_entry.id   5e0fef42b673093bf06394225fad1020
#
_cell.length_a   1.000
_cell.length_b   1.000
_cell.length_c   1.000
_cell.angle_alpha   90.00
_cell.angle_beta   90.00
_cell.angle_gamma   90.00
#
_symmetry.space_group_name_H-M   'P 1'
#
loop_
_entity.id
_entity.type
_entity.pdbx_description
1 polymer ?
#
loop_
_entity_poly.entity_id
_entity_poly.type
_entity_poly.pdbx_seq_one_letter_code
_entity_poly.pdbx_strand_id
1 'polypeptide(L)'
;MSLGKQGRFRIVGISFDHMHMGDLLRLVHDHPEAELVGIFDPDRRKMAHATQNFAIPESRVFTDFDACMATGPDLAILCSATADHLGYTERLAAYGCHVLIEKPFATSASEARRMISAMKGKVLAINWPSVWQPVHVTAKRLIDHGLIGDLTEVHFNGGNRGPLYHLADKVEVSQAEVEAQKPHSWWYSQAAGGGSLRDYLGYGATLGTWYMNGQAPIEVTCTVDETPGIEVDQHSITVLRYAHGLSRMETRWGTVTDPWTIQPLPPCGFVFVGTEGVLQSLDYASHVTVQTRTRPEPYQIAAEPLPEGRQNVVEYVLACLAKGEPITGPLDPAISLLGQRIVDTAALSAREKRTVALLP
;
A
#
# COMPACT_ATOMS: atom_id res chain seq x y z
N MET A 1 -7.92 -25.13 9.28
CA MET A 1 -9.13 -24.25 9.43
C MET A 1 -10.16 -24.73 8.43
N SER A 2 -11.42 -24.89 8.80
CA SER A 2 -12.46 -25.26 7.84
C SER A 2 -12.84 -24.02 7.03
N LEU A 3 -12.78 -24.13 5.69
CA LEU A 3 -13.51 -23.26 4.77
C LEU A 3 -14.91 -22.99 5.36
N GLY A 4 -15.41 -21.75 5.24
CA GLY A 4 -16.72 -21.36 5.74
C GLY A 4 -17.80 -22.37 5.40
N LYS A 5 -18.93 -22.36 6.11
CA LYS A 5 -19.99 -23.40 6.08
C LYS A 5 -20.50 -23.84 4.69
N GLN A 6 -20.00 -23.22 3.59
CA GLN A 6 -20.34 -23.55 2.21
C GLN A 6 -19.12 -23.67 1.28
N GLY A 7 -17.89 -23.81 1.82
CA GLY A 7 -16.68 -23.91 1.01
C GLY A 7 -16.18 -22.57 0.43
N ARG A 8 -16.71 -21.43 0.89
CA ARG A 8 -16.28 -20.07 0.50
C ARG A 8 -15.81 -19.28 1.70
N PHE A 9 -14.84 -18.39 1.51
CA PHE A 9 -14.43 -17.41 2.51
C PHE A 9 -15.48 -16.30 2.62
N ARG A 10 -15.92 -16.03 3.84
CA ARG A 10 -16.89 -14.97 4.17
C ARG A 10 -16.15 -13.66 4.40
N ILE A 11 -16.39 -12.67 3.58
CA ILE A 11 -15.64 -11.40 3.58
C ILE A 11 -16.56 -10.24 3.89
N VAL A 12 -16.08 -9.28 4.68
CA VAL A 12 -16.73 -7.98 4.90
C VAL A 12 -15.81 -6.84 4.48
N GLY A 13 -16.40 -5.76 3.92
CA GLY A 13 -15.72 -4.49 3.67
C GLY A 13 -16.02 -3.52 4.82
N ILE A 14 -14.97 -2.97 5.45
CA ILE A 14 -15.07 -2.08 6.63
C ILE A 14 -14.49 -0.71 6.29
N SER A 15 -15.32 0.32 6.40
CA SER A 15 -15.05 1.72 6.08
C SER A 15 -14.73 2.00 4.61
N PHE A 16 -15.20 3.13 4.12
CA PHE A 16 -15.11 3.55 2.73
C PHE A 16 -14.42 4.91 2.58
N ASP A 17 -13.46 5.20 3.47
CA ASP A 17 -12.68 6.45 3.42
C ASP A 17 -11.64 6.43 2.29
N HIS A 18 -11.13 5.25 1.92
CA HIS A 18 -10.18 5.07 0.85
C HIS A 18 -10.85 4.47 -0.39
N MET A 19 -10.60 5.07 -1.58
CA MET A 19 -11.21 4.64 -2.85
C MET A 19 -10.88 3.18 -3.22
N HIS A 20 -9.76 2.63 -2.76
CA HIS A 20 -9.39 1.24 -3.02
C HIS A 20 -10.38 0.20 -2.44
N MET A 21 -11.30 0.60 -1.55
CA MET A 21 -12.37 -0.31 -1.14
C MET A 21 -13.16 -0.84 -2.35
N GLY A 22 -13.48 0.00 -3.32
CA GLY A 22 -14.18 -0.44 -4.53
C GLY A 22 -13.34 -1.41 -5.37
N ASP A 23 -12.02 -1.14 -5.53
CA ASP A 23 -11.11 -2.02 -6.24
C ASP A 23 -11.00 -3.40 -5.55
N LEU A 24 -10.87 -3.41 -4.21
CA LEU A 24 -10.77 -4.64 -3.43
C LEU A 24 -12.07 -5.45 -3.42
N LEU A 25 -13.22 -4.78 -3.35
CA LEU A 25 -14.53 -5.44 -3.45
C LEU A 25 -14.76 -6.07 -4.82
N ARG A 26 -14.23 -5.48 -5.90
CA ARG A 26 -14.25 -6.11 -7.23
C ARG A 26 -13.47 -7.42 -7.22
N LEU A 27 -12.27 -7.43 -6.64
CA LEU A 27 -11.48 -8.65 -6.52
C LEU A 27 -12.20 -9.74 -5.70
N VAL A 28 -12.94 -9.34 -4.65
CA VAL A 28 -13.78 -10.28 -3.88
C VAL A 28 -14.96 -10.79 -4.71
N HIS A 29 -15.63 -9.89 -5.44
CA HIS A 29 -16.78 -10.23 -6.27
C HIS A 29 -16.43 -11.24 -7.37
N ASP A 30 -15.26 -11.06 -7.98
CA ASP A 30 -14.79 -11.90 -9.09
C ASP A 30 -14.13 -13.20 -8.63
N HIS A 31 -13.82 -13.34 -7.33
CA HIS A 31 -13.14 -14.54 -6.80
C HIS A 31 -14.12 -15.68 -6.52
N PRO A 32 -13.93 -16.88 -7.12
CA PRO A 32 -14.92 -17.97 -7.03
C PRO A 32 -15.11 -18.54 -5.61
N GLU A 33 -14.06 -18.46 -4.76
CA GLU A 33 -14.09 -18.96 -3.38
C GLU A 33 -14.36 -17.87 -2.35
N ALA A 34 -14.76 -16.65 -2.76
CA ALA A 34 -15.11 -15.54 -1.89
C ALA A 34 -16.62 -15.29 -1.88
N GLU A 35 -17.15 -14.86 -0.74
CA GLU A 35 -18.50 -14.36 -0.58
C GLU A 35 -18.49 -13.07 0.22
N LEU A 36 -18.94 -11.97 -0.38
CA LEU A 36 -19.15 -10.71 0.32
C LEU A 36 -20.42 -10.83 1.18
N VAL A 37 -20.26 -10.96 2.50
CA VAL A 37 -21.36 -11.15 3.45
C VAL A 37 -21.85 -9.86 4.10
N GLY A 38 -21.10 -8.77 3.97
CA GLY A 38 -21.51 -7.46 4.46
C GLY A 38 -20.53 -6.36 4.05
N ILE A 39 -21.04 -5.14 4.05
CA ILE A 39 -20.25 -3.90 3.99
C ILE A 39 -20.68 -2.99 5.13
N PHE A 40 -19.74 -2.27 5.71
CA PHE A 40 -19.96 -1.37 6.84
C PHE A 40 -19.29 -0.03 6.64
N ASP A 41 -20.04 1.03 6.85
CA ASP A 41 -19.55 2.39 7.12
C ASP A 41 -20.59 3.10 8.00
N PRO A 42 -20.20 3.90 9.02
CA PRO A 42 -21.16 4.68 9.81
C PRO A 42 -21.91 5.70 8.95
N ASP A 43 -21.31 6.17 7.85
CA ASP A 43 -21.99 7.00 6.86
C ASP A 43 -22.41 6.14 5.64
N ARG A 44 -23.69 5.79 5.62
CA ARG A 44 -24.28 4.99 4.55
C ARG A 44 -24.02 5.54 3.14
N ARG A 45 -23.87 6.86 2.99
CA ARG A 45 -23.67 7.50 1.67
C ARG A 45 -22.37 7.06 1.02
N LYS A 46 -21.32 6.76 1.81
CA LYS A 46 -20.03 6.29 1.32
C LYS A 46 -20.11 4.90 0.67
N MET A 47 -21.08 4.08 1.07
CA MET A 47 -21.29 2.73 0.53
C MET A 47 -22.16 2.71 -0.75
N ALA A 48 -22.80 3.83 -1.12
CA ALA A 48 -23.80 3.85 -2.19
C ALA A 48 -23.26 3.38 -3.55
N HIS A 49 -22.07 3.83 -3.93
CA HIS A 49 -21.43 3.46 -5.18
C HIS A 49 -21.10 1.95 -5.23
N ALA A 50 -20.51 1.40 -4.19
CA ALA A 50 -20.21 -0.02 -4.09
C ALA A 50 -21.49 -0.87 -4.08
N THR A 51 -22.53 -0.44 -3.34
CA THR A 51 -23.84 -1.11 -3.31
C THR A 51 -24.43 -1.25 -4.71
N GLN A 52 -24.35 -0.18 -5.50
CA GLN A 52 -24.85 -0.18 -6.88
C GLN A 52 -23.98 -1.04 -7.81
N ASN A 53 -22.65 -0.84 -7.78
CA ASN A 53 -21.72 -1.51 -8.71
C ASN A 53 -21.67 -3.03 -8.54
N PHE A 54 -21.81 -3.51 -7.31
CA PHE A 54 -21.74 -4.95 -7.01
C PHE A 54 -23.11 -5.55 -6.69
N ALA A 55 -24.20 -4.82 -6.95
CA ALA A 55 -25.58 -5.26 -6.66
C ALA A 55 -25.72 -5.84 -5.23
N ILE A 56 -25.10 -5.19 -4.23
CA ILE A 56 -25.09 -5.65 -2.85
C ILE A 56 -26.50 -5.51 -2.27
N PRO A 57 -27.12 -6.59 -1.81
CA PRO A 57 -28.49 -6.51 -1.27
C PRO A 57 -28.51 -5.68 0.02
N GLU A 58 -29.62 -4.99 0.26
CA GLU A 58 -29.82 -4.12 1.42
C GLU A 58 -29.52 -4.81 2.76
N SER A 59 -29.82 -6.10 2.87
CA SER A 59 -29.55 -6.93 4.04
C SER A 59 -28.07 -7.16 4.33
N ARG A 60 -27.17 -6.74 3.44
CA ARG A 60 -25.70 -6.81 3.61
C ARG A 60 -25.06 -5.42 3.71
N VAL A 61 -25.84 -4.34 3.85
CA VAL A 61 -25.37 -2.96 4.01
C VAL A 61 -25.63 -2.50 5.44
N PHE A 62 -24.56 -2.29 6.21
CA PHE A 62 -24.64 -2.02 7.64
C PHE A 62 -24.08 -0.63 7.99
N THR A 63 -24.76 0.07 8.90
CA THR A 63 -24.26 1.27 9.58
C THR A 63 -23.94 0.99 11.05
N ASP A 64 -24.24 -0.22 11.51
CA ASP A 64 -23.84 -0.75 12.81
C ASP A 64 -22.75 -1.80 12.61
N PHE A 65 -21.62 -1.62 13.28
CA PHE A 65 -20.45 -2.49 13.14
C PHE A 65 -20.70 -3.89 13.66
N ASP A 66 -21.37 -4.00 14.82
CA ASP A 66 -21.57 -5.28 15.49
C ASP A 66 -22.59 -6.12 14.71
N ALA A 67 -23.59 -5.47 14.10
CA ALA A 67 -24.52 -6.13 13.18
C ALA A 67 -23.78 -6.66 11.91
N CYS A 68 -22.83 -5.91 11.37
CA CYS A 68 -22.01 -6.37 10.27
C CYS A 68 -21.17 -7.59 10.69
N MET A 69 -20.52 -7.53 11.85
CA MET A 69 -19.68 -8.61 12.36
C MET A 69 -20.49 -9.85 12.78
N ALA A 70 -21.77 -9.69 13.15
CA ALA A 70 -22.67 -10.81 13.42
C ALA A 70 -22.93 -11.70 12.19
N THR A 71 -22.59 -11.24 10.99
CA THR A 71 -22.59 -12.09 9.77
C THR A 71 -21.53 -13.21 9.85
N GLY A 72 -20.56 -13.14 10.77
CA GLY A 72 -19.51 -14.16 10.96
C GLY A 72 -18.49 -14.20 9.82
N PRO A 73 -17.79 -13.09 9.53
CA PRO A 73 -16.76 -13.07 8.47
C PRO A 73 -15.49 -13.82 8.88
N ASP A 74 -14.83 -14.44 7.90
CA ASP A 74 -13.49 -15.01 8.04
C ASP A 74 -12.41 -13.90 7.88
N LEU A 75 -12.64 -12.97 6.94
CA LEU A 75 -11.71 -11.89 6.57
C LEU A 75 -12.45 -10.56 6.50
N ALA A 76 -11.88 -9.53 7.10
CA ALA A 76 -12.27 -8.14 6.89
C ALA A 76 -11.28 -7.42 5.99
N ILE A 77 -11.78 -6.67 5.01
CA ILE A 77 -11.03 -5.68 4.23
C ILE A 77 -11.28 -4.34 4.88
N LEU A 78 -10.22 -3.68 5.37
CA LEU A 78 -10.29 -2.41 6.08
C LEU A 78 -9.70 -1.28 5.23
N CYS A 79 -10.52 -0.28 4.89
CA CYS A 79 -10.15 0.87 4.05
C CYS A 79 -10.55 2.21 4.71
N SER A 80 -10.33 2.34 6.01
CA SER A 80 -10.57 3.59 6.75
C SER A 80 -9.46 4.63 6.49
N ALA A 81 -9.65 5.86 6.97
CA ALA A 81 -8.56 6.80 7.14
C ALA A 81 -7.47 6.19 8.04
N THR A 82 -6.21 6.53 7.79
CA THR A 82 -5.07 5.88 8.47
C THR A 82 -5.14 5.99 9.99
N ALA A 83 -5.64 7.11 10.52
CA ALA A 83 -5.80 7.31 11.97
C ALA A 83 -6.79 6.32 12.63
N ASP A 84 -7.70 5.75 11.86
CA ASP A 84 -8.72 4.83 12.39
C ASP A 84 -8.32 3.35 12.27
N HIS A 85 -7.19 3.05 11.58
CA HIS A 85 -6.71 1.68 11.34
C HIS A 85 -6.56 0.88 12.65
N LEU A 86 -5.91 1.47 13.66
CA LEU A 86 -5.70 0.80 14.95
C LEU A 86 -7.04 0.47 15.63
N GLY A 87 -7.96 1.43 15.72
CA GLY A 87 -9.24 1.24 16.39
C GLY A 87 -10.08 0.14 15.75
N TYR A 88 -10.16 0.13 14.40
CA TYR A 88 -10.87 -0.93 13.70
C TYR A 88 -10.15 -2.28 13.80
N THR A 89 -8.82 -2.31 13.72
CA THR A 89 -8.06 -3.56 13.83
C THR A 89 -8.27 -4.21 15.21
N GLU A 90 -8.22 -3.44 16.30
CA GLU A 90 -8.47 -3.95 17.66
C GLU A 90 -9.90 -4.48 17.80
N ARG A 91 -10.90 -3.80 17.22
CA ARG A 91 -12.30 -4.28 17.21
C ARG A 91 -12.44 -5.57 16.39
N LEU A 92 -11.86 -5.65 15.19
CA LEU A 92 -11.89 -6.84 14.34
C LEU A 92 -11.19 -8.04 14.99
N ALA A 93 -10.08 -7.80 15.69
CA ALA A 93 -9.37 -8.83 16.45
C ALA A 93 -10.25 -9.47 17.53
N ALA A 94 -11.11 -8.69 18.20
CA ALA A 94 -12.04 -9.19 19.23
C ALA A 94 -13.07 -10.18 18.63
N TYR A 95 -13.43 -10.05 17.36
CA TYR A 95 -14.28 -11.01 16.64
C TYR A 95 -13.51 -12.21 16.08
N GLY A 96 -12.19 -12.24 16.24
CA GLY A 96 -11.36 -13.34 15.72
C GLY A 96 -11.26 -13.39 14.19
N CYS A 97 -11.53 -12.27 13.51
CA CYS A 97 -11.47 -12.13 12.07
C CYS A 97 -10.02 -11.93 11.59
N HIS A 98 -9.66 -12.43 10.40
CA HIS A 98 -8.44 -12.03 9.70
C HIS A 98 -8.62 -10.64 9.10
N VAL A 99 -7.53 -9.89 8.87
CA VAL A 99 -7.61 -8.52 8.36
C VAL A 99 -6.65 -8.32 7.18
N LEU A 100 -7.20 -7.82 6.08
CA LEU A 100 -6.48 -7.17 5.00
C LEU A 100 -6.72 -5.67 5.11
N ILE A 101 -5.67 -4.93 5.43
CA ILE A 101 -5.77 -3.48 5.66
C ILE A 101 -5.16 -2.72 4.48
N GLU A 102 -5.80 -1.64 4.07
CA GLU A 102 -5.27 -0.74 3.05
C GLU A 102 -4.08 0.07 3.58
N LYS A 103 -3.14 0.42 2.68
CA LYS A 103 -2.04 1.33 3.00
C LYS A 103 -2.57 2.78 3.22
N PRO A 104 -1.82 3.65 3.94
CA PRO A 104 -0.61 3.40 4.73
C PRO A 104 -0.89 2.50 5.93
N PHE A 105 0.14 1.82 6.47
CA PHE A 105 -0.08 0.82 7.52
C PHE A 105 -0.69 1.44 8.79
N ALA A 106 -0.10 2.51 9.31
CA ALA A 106 -0.53 3.18 10.54
C ALA A 106 -0.05 4.64 10.55
N THR A 107 -0.51 5.43 11.52
CA THR A 107 0.02 6.79 11.72
C THR A 107 1.38 6.80 12.43
N SER A 108 1.75 5.67 13.07
CA SER A 108 3.04 5.49 13.73
C SER A 108 3.44 4.02 13.86
N ALA A 109 4.76 3.77 14.00
CA ALA A 109 5.28 2.43 14.30
C ALA A 109 4.75 1.87 15.64
N SER A 110 4.43 2.73 16.60
CA SER A 110 3.79 2.33 17.86
C SER A 110 2.41 1.73 17.64
N GLU A 111 1.57 2.38 16.82
CA GLU A 111 0.25 1.86 16.45
C GLU A 111 0.37 0.58 15.62
N ALA A 112 1.29 0.54 14.64
CA ALA A 112 1.57 -0.65 13.85
C ALA A 112 1.91 -1.87 14.74
N ARG A 113 2.74 -1.69 15.79
CA ARG A 113 3.05 -2.77 16.76
C ARG A 113 1.83 -3.21 17.55
N ARG A 114 0.95 -2.28 17.95
CA ARG A 114 -0.30 -2.61 18.64
C ARG A 114 -1.22 -3.43 17.75
N MET A 115 -1.36 -3.04 16.48
CA MET A 115 -2.14 -3.78 15.48
C MET A 115 -1.60 -5.20 15.28
N ILE A 116 -0.28 -5.35 15.11
CA ILE A 116 0.38 -6.67 15.03
C ILE A 116 0.10 -7.50 16.28
N SER A 117 0.20 -6.89 17.47
CA SER A 117 -0.05 -7.57 18.74
C SER A 117 -1.51 -8.00 18.88
N ALA A 118 -2.46 -7.15 18.51
CA ALA A 118 -3.89 -7.46 18.56
C ALA A 118 -4.26 -8.62 17.63
N MET A 119 -3.58 -8.72 16.48
CA MET A 119 -3.81 -9.75 15.46
C MET A 119 -3.00 -11.04 15.68
N LYS A 120 -2.40 -11.22 16.86
CA LYS A 120 -1.63 -12.44 17.16
C LYS A 120 -2.46 -13.72 16.94
N GLY A 121 -1.95 -14.63 16.11
CA GLY A 121 -2.64 -15.88 15.75
C GLY A 121 -3.68 -15.73 14.62
N LYS A 122 -3.78 -14.55 14.04
CA LYS A 122 -4.59 -14.24 12.86
C LYS A 122 -3.72 -13.63 11.77
N VAL A 123 -4.20 -13.69 10.55
CA VAL A 123 -3.55 -12.97 9.44
C VAL A 123 -3.86 -11.49 9.59
N LEU A 124 -2.79 -10.69 9.53
CA LEU A 124 -2.81 -9.27 9.23
C LEU A 124 -1.97 -9.08 7.97
N ALA A 125 -2.57 -8.58 6.89
CA ALA A 125 -1.88 -8.30 5.66
C ALA A 125 -2.05 -6.81 5.31
N ILE A 126 -0.98 -6.15 4.90
CA ILE A 126 -1.03 -4.74 4.49
C ILE A 126 -1.01 -4.68 2.98
N ASN A 127 -2.03 -4.06 2.38
CA ASN A 127 -2.13 -3.95 0.93
C ASN A 127 -1.17 -2.90 0.39
N TRP A 128 -0.22 -3.34 -0.43
CA TRP A 128 0.68 -2.49 -1.22
C TRP A 128 0.43 -2.73 -2.70
N PRO A 129 -0.51 -2.02 -3.34
CA PRO A 129 -0.95 -2.31 -4.71
C PRO A 129 0.16 -2.46 -5.75
N SER A 130 1.25 -1.69 -5.65
CA SER A 130 2.36 -1.77 -6.61
C SER A 130 3.05 -3.14 -6.65
N VAL A 131 2.97 -3.95 -5.58
CA VAL A 131 3.58 -5.30 -5.57
C VAL A 131 2.87 -6.26 -6.53
N TRP A 132 1.66 -5.95 -6.96
CA TRP A 132 0.90 -6.73 -7.92
C TRP A 132 1.16 -6.34 -9.38
N GLN A 133 2.14 -5.48 -9.62
CA GLN A 133 2.57 -5.15 -10.97
C GLN A 133 3.63 -6.16 -11.44
N PRO A 134 3.42 -6.85 -12.58
CA PRO A 134 4.35 -7.86 -13.10
C PRO A 134 5.79 -7.36 -13.21
N VAL A 135 5.99 -6.09 -13.59
CA VAL A 135 7.31 -5.49 -13.74
C VAL A 135 8.09 -5.44 -12.42
N HIS A 136 7.42 -5.15 -11.29
CA HIS A 136 8.07 -5.07 -9.97
C HIS A 136 8.41 -6.45 -9.41
N VAL A 137 7.55 -7.44 -9.65
CA VAL A 137 7.84 -8.84 -9.29
C VAL A 137 8.99 -9.41 -10.12
N THR A 138 9.00 -9.10 -11.42
CA THR A 138 10.12 -9.45 -12.31
C THR A 138 11.43 -8.83 -11.84
N ALA A 139 11.41 -7.54 -11.46
CA ALA A 139 12.58 -6.85 -10.91
C ALA A 139 13.12 -7.57 -9.66
N LYS A 140 12.25 -7.92 -8.70
CA LYS A 140 12.66 -8.66 -7.49
C LYS A 140 13.31 -9.98 -7.84
N ARG A 141 12.69 -10.76 -8.73
CA ARG A 141 13.25 -12.04 -9.17
C ARG A 141 14.65 -11.88 -9.80
N LEU A 142 14.82 -10.90 -10.69
CA LEU A 142 16.10 -10.65 -11.33
C LEU A 142 17.19 -10.22 -10.32
N ILE A 143 16.84 -9.40 -9.34
CA ILE A 143 17.72 -9.00 -8.23
C ILE A 143 18.12 -10.23 -7.40
N ASP A 144 17.15 -11.05 -6.98
CA ASP A 144 17.41 -12.24 -6.17
C ASP A 144 18.25 -13.30 -6.91
N HIS A 145 18.21 -13.32 -8.26
CA HIS A 145 19.09 -14.16 -9.08
C HIS A 145 20.46 -13.53 -9.35
N GLY A 146 20.77 -12.38 -8.75
CA GLY A 146 22.07 -11.74 -8.81
C GLY A 146 22.38 -11.04 -10.15
N LEU A 147 21.37 -10.71 -10.97
CA LEU A 147 21.59 -10.09 -12.30
C LEU A 147 22.43 -8.79 -12.22
N ILE A 148 22.26 -8.02 -11.13
CA ILE A 148 22.99 -6.77 -10.89
C ILE A 148 23.99 -6.88 -9.74
N GLY A 149 24.32 -8.10 -9.29
CA GLY A 149 25.16 -8.34 -8.12
C GLY A 149 24.45 -8.03 -6.81
N ASP A 150 25.21 -7.66 -5.77
CA ASP A 150 24.65 -7.26 -4.47
C ASP A 150 23.94 -5.91 -4.58
N LEU A 151 22.70 -5.85 -4.16
CA LEU A 151 21.90 -4.62 -4.16
C LEU A 151 22.42 -3.64 -3.11
N THR A 152 22.79 -2.44 -3.51
CA THR A 152 23.33 -1.39 -2.64
C THR A 152 22.39 -0.22 -2.45
N GLU A 153 21.54 0.08 -3.47
CA GLU A 153 20.67 1.26 -3.45
C GLU A 153 19.31 0.93 -4.07
N VAL A 154 18.25 1.49 -3.49
CA VAL A 154 16.88 1.46 -4.03
C VAL A 154 16.39 2.89 -4.12
N HIS A 155 16.20 3.40 -5.33
CA HIS A 155 15.60 4.71 -5.55
C HIS A 155 14.14 4.55 -5.96
N PHE A 156 13.27 5.40 -5.40
CA PHE A 156 11.84 5.40 -5.65
C PHE A 156 11.34 6.79 -6.00
N ASN A 157 10.53 6.88 -7.03
CA ASN A 157 9.68 8.03 -7.29
C ASN A 157 8.23 7.56 -7.31
N GLY A 158 7.39 8.14 -6.48
CA GLY A 158 5.97 7.82 -6.41
C GLY A 158 5.11 9.05 -6.38
N GLY A 159 3.99 9.02 -7.08
CA GLY A 159 3.07 10.14 -7.08
C GLY A 159 1.96 10.02 -8.13
N ASN A 160 1.04 10.96 -8.03
CA ASN A 160 -0.06 11.14 -8.96
C ASN A 160 -0.53 12.60 -8.93
N ARG A 161 -1.58 12.94 -9.67
CA ARG A 161 -2.19 14.28 -9.62
C ARG A 161 -2.72 14.67 -8.24
N GLY A 162 -2.98 13.69 -7.37
CA GLY A 162 -3.48 13.84 -6.01
C GLY A 162 -4.53 12.76 -5.67
N PRO A 163 -4.79 12.52 -4.37
CA PRO A 163 -5.61 11.40 -3.92
C PRO A 163 -7.11 11.55 -4.26
N LEU A 164 -7.56 12.76 -4.60
CA LEU A 164 -8.97 13.04 -4.89
C LEU A 164 -9.29 13.09 -6.39
N TYR A 165 -8.30 12.91 -7.29
CA TYR A 165 -8.52 13.01 -8.73
C TYR A 165 -9.14 11.76 -9.36
N HIS A 166 -9.28 10.67 -8.60
CA HIS A 166 -9.92 9.44 -9.06
C HIS A 166 -10.63 8.70 -7.94
N LEU A 167 -11.67 8.00 -8.32
CA LEU A 167 -12.36 7.02 -7.47
C LEU A 167 -11.86 5.60 -7.78
N ALA A 168 -12.52 4.60 -7.20
CA ALA A 168 -12.32 3.19 -7.55
C ALA A 168 -12.40 2.99 -9.08
N ASP A 169 -11.69 1.97 -9.58
CA ASP A 169 -11.57 1.70 -11.03
C ASP A 169 -10.97 2.88 -11.84
N LYS A 170 -10.23 3.77 -11.18
CA LYS A 170 -9.62 4.95 -11.80
C LYS A 170 -10.62 5.91 -12.47
N VAL A 171 -11.85 5.95 -12.00
CA VAL A 171 -12.85 6.90 -12.48
C VAL A 171 -12.42 8.31 -12.15
N GLU A 172 -12.32 9.15 -13.19
CA GLU A 172 -11.84 10.54 -13.07
C GLU A 172 -12.80 11.42 -12.26
N VAL A 173 -12.22 12.31 -11.44
CA VAL A 173 -12.93 13.36 -10.70
C VAL A 173 -12.51 14.72 -11.25
N SER A 174 -13.47 15.62 -11.44
CA SER A 174 -13.19 16.95 -11.97
C SER A 174 -12.38 17.81 -11.00
N GLN A 175 -11.57 18.75 -11.52
CA GLN A 175 -10.82 19.70 -10.71
C GLN A 175 -11.71 20.47 -9.72
N ALA A 176 -12.90 20.86 -10.12
CA ALA A 176 -13.84 21.61 -9.27
C ALA A 176 -14.31 20.78 -8.07
N GLU A 177 -14.60 19.48 -8.29
CA GLU A 177 -14.97 18.55 -7.22
C GLU A 177 -13.80 18.28 -6.29
N VAL A 178 -12.59 18.11 -6.83
CA VAL A 178 -11.36 17.95 -6.04
C VAL A 178 -11.17 19.13 -5.09
N GLU A 179 -11.23 20.37 -5.59
CA GLU A 179 -11.05 21.57 -4.75
C GLU A 179 -12.15 21.70 -3.69
N ALA A 180 -13.39 21.33 -4.01
CA ALA A 180 -14.49 21.34 -3.05
C ALA A 180 -14.32 20.28 -1.94
N GLN A 181 -13.69 19.15 -2.24
CA GLN A 181 -13.48 18.06 -1.28
C GLN A 181 -12.26 18.24 -0.39
N LYS A 182 -11.20 18.92 -0.86
CA LYS A 182 -9.93 19.09 -0.11
C LYS A 182 -10.12 19.49 1.37
N PRO A 183 -10.92 20.51 1.72
CA PRO A 183 -11.06 20.95 3.11
C PRO A 183 -11.70 19.93 4.05
N HIS A 184 -12.37 18.92 3.49
CA HIS A 184 -13.13 17.90 4.23
C HIS A 184 -12.51 16.51 4.13
N SER A 185 -11.40 16.38 3.39
CA SER A 185 -10.75 15.11 3.14
C SER A 185 -9.67 14.80 4.17
N TRP A 186 -9.68 13.59 4.69
CA TRP A 186 -8.63 13.10 5.59
C TRP A 186 -7.24 13.12 4.96
N TRP A 187 -7.14 13.03 3.63
CA TRP A 187 -5.89 13.13 2.88
C TRP A 187 -5.15 14.46 3.12
N TYR A 188 -5.90 15.53 3.36
CA TYR A 188 -5.38 16.87 3.60
C TYR A 188 -5.35 17.25 5.10
N SER A 189 -5.57 16.27 6.00
CA SER A 189 -5.47 16.44 7.45
C SER A 189 -4.25 15.71 8.01
N GLN A 190 -3.35 16.46 8.64
CA GLN A 190 -2.18 15.91 9.32
C GLN A 190 -2.57 14.95 10.46
N ALA A 191 -3.60 15.31 11.22
CA ALA A 191 -4.10 14.50 12.32
C ALA A 191 -4.67 13.15 11.86
N ALA A 192 -5.29 13.11 10.67
CA ALA A 192 -5.85 11.89 10.09
C ALA A 192 -4.80 11.03 9.35
N GLY A 193 -3.54 11.48 9.29
CA GLY A 193 -2.46 10.74 8.64
C GLY A 193 -2.27 11.08 7.17
N GLY A 194 -2.77 12.25 6.72
CA GLY A 194 -2.64 12.73 5.34
C GLY A 194 -1.23 13.24 4.98
N GLY A 195 -1.08 13.64 3.73
CA GLY A 195 0.15 14.17 3.13
C GLY A 195 0.83 13.18 2.18
N SER A 196 1.53 13.70 1.16
CA SER A 196 2.15 12.87 0.12
C SER A 196 3.27 12.00 0.68
N LEU A 197 4.00 12.48 1.68
CA LEU A 197 5.01 11.71 2.40
C LEU A 197 4.40 10.44 2.99
N ARG A 198 3.33 10.57 3.77
CA ARG A 198 2.68 9.44 4.43
C ARG A 198 1.97 8.51 3.44
N ASP A 199 1.38 9.06 2.39
CA ASP A 199 0.67 8.29 1.36
C ASP A 199 1.63 7.45 0.51
N TYR A 200 2.75 8.04 0.04
CA TYR A 200 3.62 7.41 -0.94
C TYR A 200 4.95 6.87 -0.41
N LEU A 201 5.54 7.49 0.64
CA LEU A 201 6.84 7.02 1.14
C LEU A 201 6.75 5.58 1.65
N GLY A 202 5.57 5.17 2.16
CA GLY A 202 5.32 3.79 2.55
C GLY A 202 5.58 2.77 1.44
N TYR A 203 5.27 3.09 0.18
CA TYR A 203 5.61 2.23 -0.96
C TYR A 203 7.12 2.10 -1.12
N GLY A 204 7.83 3.22 -1.23
CA GLY A 204 9.28 3.21 -1.38
C GLY A 204 9.99 2.53 -0.21
N ALA A 205 9.57 2.83 1.03
CA ALA A 205 10.17 2.28 2.24
C ALA A 205 9.87 0.77 2.41
N THR A 206 8.62 0.33 2.24
CA THR A 206 8.23 -1.06 2.44
C THR A 206 8.72 -1.96 1.31
N LEU A 207 8.48 -1.57 0.05
CA LEU A 207 8.99 -2.35 -1.08
C LEU A 207 10.52 -2.29 -1.14
N GLY A 208 11.13 -1.12 -0.85
CA GLY A 208 12.58 -0.99 -0.73
C GLY A 208 13.16 -1.96 0.30
N THR A 209 12.54 -2.06 1.48
CA THR A 209 12.91 -3.03 2.51
C THR A 209 12.79 -4.48 2.00
N TRP A 210 11.71 -4.79 1.28
CA TRP A 210 11.53 -6.10 0.66
C TRP A 210 12.60 -6.40 -0.41
N TYR A 211 12.90 -5.45 -1.29
CA TYR A 211 13.97 -5.61 -2.28
C TYR A 211 15.33 -5.85 -1.64
N MET A 212 15.62 -5.16 -0.55
CA MET A 212 16.86 -5.28 0.24
C MET A 212 16.83 -6.43 1.27
N ASN A 213 15.90 -7.38 1.14
CA ASN A 213 15.79 -8.56 2.00
C ASN A 213 15.74 -8.23 3.50
N GLY A 214 15.00 -7.16 3.88
CA GLY A 214 14.80 -6.75 5.26
C GLY A 214 15.92 -5.87 5.86
N GLN A 215 16.87 -5.43 5.04
CA GLN A 215 17.94 -4.53 5.51
C GLN A 215 17.36 -3.17 5.92
N ALA A 216 17.68 -2.72 7.13
CA ALA A 216 17.25 -1.43 7.65
C ALA A 216 18.27 -0.33 7.37
N PRO A 217 17.85 0.92 7.08
CA PRO A 217 18.75 2.07 7.07
C PRO A 217 19.23 2.40 8.47
N ILE A 218 20.39 3.07 8.57
CA ILE A 218 20.97 3.55 9.83
C ILE A 218 20.34 4.87 10.25
N GLU A 219 20.12 5.76 9.27
CA GLU A 219 19.54 7.09 9.49
C GLU A 219 18.78 7.57 8.26
N VAL A 220 17.94 8.56 8.47
CA VAL A 220 17.05 9.15 7.47
C VAL A 220 17.17 10.67 7.49
N THR A 221 17.24 11.26 6.31
CA THR A 221 17.12 12.71 6.09
C THR A 221 15.93 12.97 5.18
N CYS A 222 15.02 13.83 5.59
CA CYS A 222 13.85 14.17 4.80
C CYS A 222 13.60 15.67 4.78
N THR A 223 13.12 16.16 3.64
CA THR A 223 12.57 17.50 3.47
C THR A 223 11.23 17.41 2.77
N VAL A 224 10.31 18.29 3.13
CA VAL A 224 8.97 18.41 2.55
C VAL A 224 8.76 19.83 2.06
N ASP A 225 7.85 20.00 1.08
CA ASP A 225 7.35 21.33 0.74
C ASP A 225 6.37 21.85 1.81
N GLU A 226 6.27 23.17 1.89
CA GLU A 226 5.31 23.86 2.76
C GLU A 226 4.43 24.74 1.87
N THR A 227 3.26 24.22 1.48
CA THR A 227 2.31 24.96 0.64
C THR A 227 1.40 25.84 1.52
N PRO A 228 1.35 27.19 1.34
CA PRO A 228 0.49 28.06 2.12
C PRO A 228 -0.99 27.64 2.08
N GLY A 229 -1.61 27.53 3.26
CA GLY A 229 -3.02 27.16 3.40
C GLY A 229 -3.33 25.65 3.32
N ILE A 230 -2.31 24.79 3.19
CA ILE A 230 -2.41 23.34 3.25
C ILE A 230 -1.57 22.86 4.43
N GLU A 231 -2.16 22.08 5.34
CA GLU A 231 -1.47 21.60 6.56
C GLU A 231 -0.55 20.40 6.35
N VAL A 232 -0.64 19.74 5.19
CA VAL A 232 0.14 18.57 4.83
C VAL A 232 1.07 18.86 3.65
N ASP A 233 2.14 18.08 3.53
CA ASP A 233 3.03 18.15 2.38
C ASP A 233 2.37 17.60 1.11
N GLN A 234 2.77 18.14 -0.02
CA GLN A 234 2.42 17.63 -1.34
C GLN A 234 3.63 17.05 -2.08
N HIS A 235 4.83 17.28 -1.56
CA HIS A 235 6.09 16.79 -2.11
C HIS A 235 7.10 16.54 -1.00
N SER A 236 7.78 15.39 -1.05
CA SER A 236 8.88 15.08 -0.14
C SER A 236 10.07 14.47 -0.87
N ILE A 237 11.27 14.71 -0.33
CA ILE A 237 12.50 14.02 -0.73
C ILE A 237 13.12 13.42 0.51
N THR A 238 13.30 12.10 0.51
CA THR A 238 13.87 11.34 1.62
C THR A 238 15.12 10.62 1.17
N VAL A 239 16.20 10.72 1.95
CA VAL A 239 17.45 9.97 1.77
C VAL A 239 17.59 9.01 2.93
N LEU A 240 17.81 7.72 2.61
CA LEU A 240 18.07 6.65 3.54
C LEU A 240 19.55 6.28 3.45
N ARG A 241 20.28 6.32 4.56
CA ARG A 241 21.68 5.86 4.62
C ARG A 241 21.75 4.46 5.23
N TYR A 242 22.32 3.55 4.48
CA TYR A 242 22.63 2.19 4.92
C TYR A 242 24.11 2.08 5.31
N ALA A 243 24.53 0.91 5.80
CA ALA A 243 25.95 0.64 6.06
C ALA A 243 26.78 0.78 4.77
N HIS A 244 26.20 0.37 3.64
CA HIS A 244 26.77 0.49 2.30
C HIS A 244 25.68 0.98 1.35
N GLY A 245 25.80 2.22 0.86
CA GLY A 245 24.88 2.80 -0.10
C GLY A 245 23.88 3.81 0.48
N LEU A 246 23.27 4.55 -0.45
CA LEU A 246 22.27 5.58 -0.19
C LEU A 246 21.04 5.33 -1.07
N SER A 247 19.85 5.29 -0.49
CA SER A 247 18.61 5.26 -1.23
C SER A 247 17.94 6.64 -1.21
N ARG A 248 17.37 7.05 -2.34
CA ARG A 248 16.56 8.27 -2.45
C ARG A 248 15.12 7.89 -2.76
N MET A 249 14.20 8.47 -2.02
CA MET A 249 12.76 8.29 -2.25
C MET A 249 12.09 9.66 -2.37
N GLU A 250 11.38 9.85 -3.48
CA GLU A 250 10.64 11.06 -3.76
C GLU A 250 9.15 10.75 -3.84
N THR A 251 8.32 11.56 -3.15
CA THR A 251 6.87 11.43 -3.18
C THR A 251 6.25 12.74 -3.65
N ARG A 252 5.18 12.66 -4.47
CA ARG A 252 4.56 13.86 -5.02
C ARG A 252 3.08 13.69 -5.27
N TRP A 253 2.27 14.62 -4.79
CA TRP A 253 0.98 14.97 -5.36
C TRP A 253 1.14 16.15 -6.33
N GLY A 254 0.28 16.25 -7.31
CA GLY A 254 0.35 17.33 -8.31
C GLY A 254 1.27 17.04 -9.50
N THR A 255 1.48 15.78 -9.86
CA THR A 255 2.06 15.41 -11.15
C THR A 255 1.14 15.87 -12.30
N VAL A 256 1.67 16.03 -13.51
CA VAL A 256 0.87 16.45 -14.68
C VAL A 256 -0.09 15.35 -15.13
N THR A 257 0.33 14.09 -14.98
CA THR A 257 -0.42 12.90 -15.39
C THR A 257 -0.34 11.84 -14.30
N ASP A 258 -1.23 10.85 -14.34
CA ASP A 258 -1.18 9.69 -13.46
C ASP A 258 -0.41 8.54 -14.14
N PRO A 259 0.43 7.77 -13.40
CA PRO A 259 1.29 6.75 -13.98
C PRO A 259 0.54 5.60 -14.66
N TRP A 260 -0.73 5.40 -14.35
CA TRP A 260 -1.59 4.39 -14.99
C TRP A 260 -2.21 4.87 -16.31
N THR A 261 -2.09 6.15 -16.66
CA THR A 261 -2.50 6.72 -17.96
C THR A 261 -1.28 7.04 -18.80
N ILE A 262 -0.43 7.95 -18.34
CA ILE A 262 0.81 8.36 -18.97
C ILE A 262 1.83 8.58 -17.85
N GLN A 263 2.99 7.95 -17.95
CA GLN A 263 4.06 8.17 -16.97
C GLN A 263 4.40 9.66 -16.85
N PRO A 264 4.34 10.24 -15.63
CA PRO A 264 4.78 11.62 -15.40
C PRO A 264 6.30 11.74 -15.54
N LEU A 265 6.81 12.96 -15.49
CA LEU A 265 8.24 13.22 -15.40
C LEU A 265 8.54 13.98 -14.09
N PRO A 266 9.49 13.45 -13.26
CA PRO A 266 10.20 12.18 -13.39
C PRO A 266 9.25 10.98 -13.29
N PRO A 267 9.61 9.84 -13.92
CA PRO A 267 8.70 8.68 -13.99
C PRO A 267 8.57 8.00 -12.62
N CYS A 268 7.36 7.49 -12.34
CA CYS A 268 7.07 6.71 -11.14
C CYS A 268 7.63 5.28 -11.26
N GLY A 269 8.11 4.74 -10.15
CA GLY A 269 8.67 3.41 -10.03
C GLY A 269 10.02 3.40 -9.32
N PHE A 270 10.81 2.37 -9.61
CA PHE A 270 12.06 2.07 -8.91
C PHE A 270 13.27 2.05 -9.83
N VAL A 271 14.42 2.46 -9.28
CA VAL A 271 15.75 2.20 -9.83
C VAL A 271 16.58 1.49 -8.78
N PHE A 272 17.20 0.38 -9.14
CA PHE A 272 18.01 -0.47 -8.28
C PHE A 272 19.46 -0.40 -8.74
N VAL A 273 20.38 -0.10 -7.84
CA VAL A 273 21.82 -0.08 -8.10
C VAL A 273 22.45 -1.22 -7.33
N GLY A 274 23.17 -2.07 -8.04
CA GLY A 274 23.93 -3.16 -7.49
C GLY A 274 25.40 -3.08 -7.89
N THR A 275 26.21 -3.98 -7.35
CA THR A 275 27.67 -4.01 -7.60
C THR A 275 28.04 -4.32 -9.05
N GLU A 276 27.17 -5.01 -9.79
CA GLU A 276 27.42 -5.46 -11.16
C GLU A 276 26.50 -4.81 -12.20
N GLY A 277 25.54 -3.96 -11.78
CA GLY A 277 24.64 -3.33 -12.74
C GLY A 277 23.56 -2.48 -12.11
N VAL A 278 22.68 -1.96 -12.98
CA VAL A 278 21.53 -1.14 -12.63
C VAL A 278 20.28 -1.72 -13.30
N LEU A 279 19.15 -1.69 -12.59
CA LEU A 279 17.87 -2.11 -13.10
C LEU A 279 16.82 -1.01 -12.83
N GLN A 280 15.99 -0.70 -13.83
CA GLN A 280 14.86 0.21 -13.69
C GLN A 280 13.56 -0.56 -13.88
N SER A 281 12.60 -0.35 -12.96
CA SER A 281 11.26 -0.92 -12.98
C SER A 281 10.26 0.22 -12.79
N LEU A 282 9.65 0.66 -13.88
CA LEU A 282 8.65 1.74 -13.87
C LEU A 282 7.25 1.18 -13.67
N ASP A 283 6.42 1.92 -12.94
CA ASP A 283 5.03 1.55 -12.70
C ASP A 283 4.30 1.33 -14.04
N TYR A 284 3.51 0.28 -14.13
CA TYR A 284 2.72 -0.12 -15.31
C TYR A 284 3.53 -0.42 -16.58
N ALA A 285 4.86 -0.49 -16.50
CA ALA A 285 5.67 -0.86 -17.65
C ALA A 285 5.56 -2.35 -17.98
N SER A 286 5.71 -2.68 -19.27
CA SER A 286 5.71 -4.07 -19.75
C SER A 286 7.09 -4.74 -19.70
N HIS A 287 8.12 -4.03 -19.25
CA HIS A 287 9.50 -4.51 -19.19
C HIS A 287 10.30 -3.78 -18.11
N VAL A 288 11.34 -4.41 -17.62
CA VAL A 288 12.41 -3.79 -16.85
C VAL A 288 13.55 -3.39 -17.80
N THR A 289 14.23 -2.27 -17.52
CA THR A 289 15.42 -1.85 -18.26
C THR A 289 16.65 -2.17 -17.42
N VAL A 290 17.67 -2.78 -18.04
CA VAL A 290 18.87 -3.28 -17.35
C VAL A 290 20.13 -2.79 -18.04
N GLN A 291 21.15 -2.45 -17.24
CA GLN A 291 22.53 -2.30 -17.66
C GLN A 291 23.41 -3.13 -16.73
N THR A 292 24.39 -3.85 -17.27
CA THR A 292 25.37 -4.59 -16.45
C THR A 292 26.78 -4.27 -16.90
N ARG A 293 27.79 -4.58 -16.07
CA ARG A 293 29.20 -4.40 -16.44
C ARG A 293 29.57 -5.18 -17.69
N THR A 294 28.95 -6.35 -17.89
CA THR A 294 29.20 -7.20 -19.08
C THR A 294 28.37 -6.79 -20.28
N ARG A 295 27.31 -6.01 -20.09
CA ARG A 295 26.46 -5.45 -21.16
C ARG A 295 26.09 -4.00 -20.79
N PRO A 296 26.98 -3.03 -21.15
CA PRO A 296 26.79 -1.62 -20.75
C PRO A 296 25.70 -0.90 -21.54
N GLU A 297 25.31 -1.39 -22.71
CA GLU A 297 24.17 -0.86 -23.46
C GLU A 297 22.87 -1.25 -22.77
N PRO A 298 21.95 -0.29 -22.49
CA PRO A 298 20.66 -0.59 -21.89
C PRO A 298 19.87 -1.61 -22.73
N TYR A 299 19.31 -2.61 -22.07
CA TYR A 299 18.43 -3.59 -22.71
C TYR A 299 17.20 -3.86 -21.87
N GLN A 300 16.17 -4.39 -22.49
CA GLN A 300 14.88 -4.67 -21.87
C GLN A 300 14.71 -6.17 -21.62
N ILE A 301 14.10 -6.50 -20.49
CA ILE A 301 13.59 -7.84 -20.15
C ILE A 301 12.10 -7.69 -19.94
N ALA A 302 11.29 -8.47 -20.66
CA ALA A 302 9.84 -8.44 -20.55
C ALA A 302 9.40 -8.78 -19.12
N ALA A 303 8.39 -8.08 -18.62
CA ALA A 303 7.75 -8.42 -17.35
C ALA A 303 7.06 -9.78 -17.48
N GLU A 304 7.29 -10.66 -16.50
CA GLU A 304 6.70 -11.99 -16.46
C GLU A 304 5.29 -11.92 -15.85
N PRO A 305 4.32 -12.70 -16.34
CA PRO A 305 3.01 -12.80 -15.71
C PRO A 305 3.14 -13.19 -14.22
N LEU A 306 2.26 -12.65 -13.39
CA LEU A 306 2.20 -13.06 -12.00
C LEU A 306 1.78 -14.54 -11.91
N PRO A 307 2.33 -15.31 -10.94
CA PRO A 307 1.98 -16.70 -10.74
C PRO A 307 0.49 -16.88 -10.43
N GLU A 308 -0.08 -18.02 -10.82
CA GLU A 308 -1.43 -18.42 -10.39
C GLU A 308 -1.52 -18.45 -8.86
N GLY A 309 -2.65 -18.01 -8.29
CA GLY A 309 -2.84 -17.84 -6.86
C GLY A 309 -2.12 -16.62 -6.26
N ARG A 310 -1.52 -15.76 -7.12
CA ARG A 310 -0.79 -14.54 -6.72
C ARG A 310 -0.97 -13.39 -7.70
N GLN A 311 -2.11 -13.34 -8.40
CA GLN A 311 -2.36 -12.31 -9.39
C GLN A 311 -2.85 -10.99 -8.78
N ASN A 312 -3.40 -11.05 -7.57
CA ASN A 312 -3.82 -9.90 -6.78
C ASN A 312 -3.83 -10.21 -5.29
N VAL A 313 -4.06 -9.16 -4.49
CA VAL A 313 -3.99 -9.27 -3.03
C VAL A 313 -5.06 -10.20 -2.44
N VAL A 314 -6.27 -10.19 -2.95
CA VAL A 314 -7.37 -11.04 -2.44
C VAL A 314 -7.06 -12.50 -2.70
N GLU A 315 -6.71 -12.85 -3.94
CA GLU A 315 -6.30 -14.20 -4.33
C GLU A 315 -5.15 -14.71 -3.45
N TYR A 316 -4.10 -13.90 -3.25
CA TYR A 316 -2.95 -14.26 -2.43
C TYR A 316 -3.31 -14.51 -0.96
N VAL A 317 -4.08 -13.58 -0.34
CA VAL A 317 -4.47 -13.73 1.07
C VAL A 317 -5.36 -14.94 1.26
N LEU A 318 -6.34 -15.17 0.39
CA LEU A 318 -7.22 -16.34 0.46
C LEU A 318 -6.45 -17.65 0.25
N ALA A 319 -5.48 -17.69 -0.68
CA ALA A 319 -4.61 -18.85 -0.88
C ALA A 319 -3.77 -19.14 0.38
N CYS A 320 -3.21 -18.13 1.04
CA CYS A 320 -2.50 -18.30 2.31
C CYS A 320 -3.42 -18.83 3.41
N LEU A 321 -4.64 -18.28 3.53
CA LEU A 321 -5.62 -18.73 4.53
C LEU A 321 -6.06 -20.20 4.28
N ALA A 322 -6.31 -20.58 3.02
CA ALA A 322 -6.69 -21.93 2.65
C ALA A 322 -5.62 -22.96 3.02
N LYS A 323 -4.35 -22.62 2.82
CA LYS A 323 -3.20 -23.50 3.07
C LYS A 323 -2.67 -23.42 4.50
N GLY A 324 -3.09 -22.41 5.28
CA GLY A 324 -2.50 -22.13 6.59
C GLY A 324 -1.06 -21.62 6.50
N GLU A 325 -0.69 -21.01 5.36
CA GLU A 325 0.63 -20.42 5.13
C GLU A 325 0.70 -18.98 5.67
N PRO A 326 1.87 -18.53 6.14
CA PRO A 326 2.04 -17.15 6.56
C PRO A 326 2.02 -16.18 5.36
N ILE A 327 1.60 -14.95 5.60
CA ILE A 327 1.81 -13.85 4.66
C ILE A 327 3.31 -13.55 4.58
N THR A 328 3.82 -13.35 3.38
CA THR A 328 5.24 -13.06 3.11
C THR A 328 5.39 -11.86 2.17
N GLY A 329 6.62 -11.37 2.03
CA GLY A 329 6.92 -10.23 1.17
C GLY A 329 6.42 -8.90 1.74
N PRO A 330 6.07 -7.91 0.91
CA PRO A 330 5.70 -6.58 1.37
C PRO A 330 4.42 -6.54 2.22
N LEU A 331 3.52 -7.52 2.06
CA LEU A 331 2.29 -7.62 2.83
C LEU A 331 2.53 -8.12 4.26
N ASP A 332 3.71 -8.70 4.54
CA ASP A 332 4.09 -9.13 5.88
C ASP A 332 4.15 -7.92 6.83
N PRO A 333 3.42 -7.95 7.95
CA PRO A 333 3.45 -6.87 8.93
C PRO A 333 4.86 -6.53 9.45
N ALA A 334 5.80 -7.46 9.47
CA ALA A 334 7.18 -7.21 9.90
C ALA A 334 7.93 -6.32 8.90
N ILE A 335 7.77 -6.58 7.59
CA ILE A 335 8.34 -5.75 6.52
C ILE A 335 7.66 -4.38 6.51
N SER A 336 6.33 -4.34 6.59
CA SER A 336 5.56 -3.10 6.65
C SER A 336 5.88 -2.27 7.92
N LEU A 337 6.16 -2.91 9.06
CA LEU A 337 6.59 -2.21 10.28
C LEU A 337 7.94 -1.51 10.09
N LEU A 338 8.91 -2.14 9.41
CA LEU A 338 10.16 -1.47 9.10
C LEU A 338 9.93 -0.29 8.14
N GLY A 339 9.07 -0.47 7.13
CA GLY A 339 8.63 0.62 6.27
C GLY A 339 8.01 1.77 7.07
N GLN A 340 7.12 1.48 8.03
CA GLN A 340 6.51 2.49 8.90
C GLN A 340 7.54 3.23 9.78
N ARG A 341 8.53 2.52 10.33
CA ARG A 341 9.63 3.15 11.09
C ARG A 341 10.43 4.15 10.23
N ILE A 342 10.65 3.81 8.97
CA ILE A 342 11.30 4.72 8.01
C ILE A 342 10.44 5.95 7.76
N VAL A 343 9.12 5.78 7.54
CA VAL A 343 8.16 6.89 7.36
C VAL A 343 8.13 7.80 8.59
N ASP A 344 8.05 7.24 9.80
CA ASP A 344 8.06 8.00 11.04
C ASP A 344 9.37 8.79 11.23
N THR A 345 10.51 8.15 10.90
CA THR A 345 11.82 8.80 10.98
C THR A 345 11.94 9.92 9.97
N ALA A 346 11.41 9.75 8.75
CA ALA A 346 11.36 10.78 7.72
C ALA A 346 10.51 11.97 8.15
N ALA A 347 9.31 11.72 8.69
CA ALA A 347 8.44 12.76 9.22
C ALA A 347 9.10 13.54 10.38
N LEU A 348 9.81 12.84 11.27
CA LEU A 348 10.58 13.49 12.34
C LEU A 348 11.73 14.32 11.78
N SER A 349 12.48 13.79 10.81
CA SER A 349 13.58 14.48 10.14
C SER A 349 13.12 15.77 9.47
N ALA A 350 12.01 15.72 8.72
CA ALA A 350 11.42 16.88 8.05
C ALA A 350 11.01 17.96 9.06
N ARG A 351 10.35 17.58 10.16
CA ARG A 351 9.92 18.49 11.22
C ARG A 351 11.08 19.14 11.95
N GLU A 352 12.13 18.38 12.27
CA GLU A 352 13.29 18.86 13.00
C GLU A 352 14.39 19.44 12.09
N LYS A 353 14.22 19.35 10.78
CA LYS A 353 15.17 19.86 9.74
C LYS A 353 16.60 19.32 9.96
N ARG A 354 16.72 18.04 10.30
CA ARG A 354 18.00 17.35 10.52
C ARG A 354 17.94 15.87 10.17
N THR A 355 19.10 15.25 9.99
CA THR A 355 19.21 13.79 9.91
C THR A 355 18.86 13.15 11.26
N VAL A 356 18.10 12.06 11.22
CA VAL A 356 17.64 11.32 12.40
C VAL A 356 18.04 9.84 12.25
N ALA A 357 18.61 9.25 13.31
CA ALA A 357 18.83 7.81 13.38
C ALA A 357 17.47 7.08 13.25
N LEU A 358 17.47 5.91 12.60
CA LEU A 358 16.23 5.14 12.43
C LEU A 358 15.57 4.90 13.80
N LEU A 359 14.32 5.34 13.93
CA LEU A 359 13.53 5.15 15.15
C LEU A 359 13.33 3.64 15.45
N PRO A 360 13.24 3.26 16.73
CA PRO A 360 13.12 1.87 17.16
C PRO A 360 11.83 1.19 16.69
#